data_b86f4c5842318aa310112c48b69055f2
#
_entry.id   b86f4c5842318aa310112c48b69055f2
#
_cell.length_a   1.000
_cell.length_b   1.000
_cell.length_c   1.000
_cell.angle_alpha   90.00
_cell.angle_beta   90.00
_cell.angle_gamma   90.00
#
_symmetry.space_group_name_H-M   'P 1'
#
loop_
_entity.id
_entity.type
_entity.pdbx_description
1 polymer ?
#
loop_
_entity_poly.entity_id
_entity_poly.type
_entity_poly.pdbx_seq_one_letter_code
_entity_poly.pdbx_strand_id
1 'polypeptide(L)'
;FYLVDTAGIRKKNKVNEDLEYYSVIRSIRSIENADVCILMLDATRGVESQDLNIFSLIQKNAKGLVVVVNKWDLVQDKTVKVMKTFEDAIRSRFAPFVDFPIIFGSALTKQRILKVLEEARIVYDNRMTRIPTARLNEEMLPLIEAYPPPATKGKYIKIKYITQLPNTQVPSFVYFANLPQYVKEPYKRFLENKMREKWNLT
;
A
#
# COMPACT_ATOMS: atom_id res chain seq x y z
N PHE A 1 -17.35 10.71 0.77
CA PHE A 1 -16.67 9.67 -0.01
C PHE A 1 -17.37 9.48 -1.35
N TYR A 2 -16.60 9.38 -2.43
CA TYR A 2 -17.09 8.92 -3.73
C TYR A 2 -16.62 7.49 -3.93
N LEU A 3 -17.54 6.54 -4.06
CA LEU A 3 -17.23 5.16 -4.42
C LEU A 3 -17.37 5.02 -5.93
N VAL A 4 -16.27 4.68 -6.59
CA VAL A 4 -16.24 4.45 -8.02
C VAL A 4 -16.18 2.94 -8.26
N ASP A 5 -17.25 2.38 -8.82
CA ASP A 5 -17.23 0.99 -9.28
C ASP A 5 -16.51 0.91 -10.62
N THR A 6 -15.56 -0.02 -10.71
CA THR A 6 -14.81 -0.24 -11.95
C THR A 6 -15.35 -1.49 -12.64
N ALA A 7 -15.57 -1.42 -13.95
CA ALA A 7 -15.79 -2.63 -14.74
C ALA A 7 -14.61 -3.58 -14.49
N GLY A 8 -14.91 -4.80 -14.02
CA GLY A 8 -13.87 -5.77 -13.64
C GLY A 8 -12.88 -5.98 -14.78
N ILE A 9 -11.58 -5.81 -14.49
CA ILE A 9 -10.49 -5.98 -15.45
C ILE A 9 -10.28 -7.48 -15.72
N ARG A 10 -11.31 -8.22 -16.09
CA ARG A 10 -11.18 -9.64 -16.43
C ARG A 10 -10.97 -9.82 -17.92
N LYS A 11 -9.90 -10.51 -18.31
CA LYS A 11 -9.78 -11.08 -19.65
C LYS A 11 -10.94 -12.08 -19.85
N LYS A 12 -11.98 -11.67 -20.57
CA LYS A 12 -12.90 -12.62 -21.18
C LYS A 12 -12.31 -13.05 -22.52
N ASN A 13 -12.18 -14.35 -22.74
CA ASN A 13 -11.76 -14.89 -24.01
C ASN A 13 -12.65 -14.39 -25.14
N LYS A 14 -12.02 -13.82 -26.17
CA LYS A 14 -12.53 -13.59 -27.53
C LYS A 14 -13.99 -13.13 -27.64
N VAL A 15 -14.27 -11.83 -27.44
CA VAL A 15 -15.28 -11.09 -28.23
C VAL A 15 -15.11 -9.57 -27.96
N ASN A 16 -14.83 -8.79 -29.00
CA ASN A 16 -14.71 -7.31 -29.08
C ASN A 16 -13.49 -6.68 -28.37
N GLU A 17 -12.35 -6.68 -29.03
CA GLU A 17 -11.09 -6.05 -28.60
C GLU A 17 -11.24 -4.56 -28.22
N ASP A 18 -12.10 -3.80 -28.90
CA ASP A 18 -12.28 -2.37 -28.66
C ASP A 18 -13.01 -2.06 -27.34
N LEU A 19 -14.08 -2.79 -27.00
CA LEU A 19 -14.83 -2.57 -25.77
C LEU A 19 -14.04 -2.99 -24.52
N GLU A 20 -13.23 -4.04 -24.62
CA GLU A 20 -12.34 -4.48 -23.53
C GLU A 20 -11.22 -3.47 -23.30
N TYR A 21 -10.64 -2.91 -24.36
CA TYR A 21 -9.61 -1.89 -24.28
C TYR A 21 -10.10 -0.64 -23.54
N TYR A 22 -11.28 -0.14 -23.87
CA TYR A 22 -11.89 1.00 -23.18
C TYR A 22 -12.23 0.71 -21.71
N SER A 23 -12.64 -0.52 -21.40
CA SER A 23 -12.92 -0.95 -20.02
C SER A 23 -11.65 -0.96 -19.16
N VAL A 24 -10.56 -1.49 -19.70
CA VAL A 24 -9.23 -1.51 -19.04
C VAL A 24 -8.73 -0.08 -18.82
N ILE A 25 -8.81 0.79 -19.82
CA ILE A 25 -8.39 2.20 -19.70
C ILE A 25 -9.22 2.92 -18.62
N ARG A 26 -10.53 2.72 -18.59
CA ARG A 26 -11.36 3.33 -17.52
C ARG A 26 -10.94 2.87 -16.14
N SER A 27 -10.66 1.59 -15.97
CA SER A 27 -10.22 1.05 -14.68
C SER A 27 -8.85 1.62 -14.28
N ILE A 28 -7.92 1.76 -15.23
CA ILE A 28 -6.62 2.39 -15.00
C ILE A 28 -6.82 3.85 -14.56
N ARG A 29 -7.62 4.62 -15.28
CA ARG A 29 -7.93 6.01 -14.92
C ARG A 29 -8.63 6.12 -13.56
N SER A 30 -9.49 5.18 -13.22
CA SER A 30 -10.13 5.15 -11.90
C SER A 30 -9.10 4.95 -10.79
N ILE A 31 -8.11 4.06 -10.99
CA ILE A 31 -7.00 3.86 -10.05
C ILE A 31 -6.15 5.14 -9.97
N GLU A 32 -5.81 5.76 -11.09
CA GLU A 32 -5.00 6.99 -11.13
C GLU A 32 -5.66 8.17 -10.39
N ASN A 33 -6.99 8.25 -10.40
CA ASN A 33 -7.74 9.33 -9.76
C ASN A 33 -8.23 9.00 -8.34
N ALA A 34 -8.16 7.74 -7.91
CA ALA A 34 -8.55 7.34 -6.57
C ALA A 34 -7.50 7.73 -5.53
N ASP A 35 -7.93 8.00 -4.30
CA ASP A 35 -7.03 8.14 -3.15
C ASP A 35 -6.72 6.78 -2.54
N VAL A 36 -7.73 5.93 -2.43
CA VAL A 36 -7.66 4.57 -1.87
C VAL A 36 -8.35 3.60 -2.82
N CYS A 37 -7.71 2.48 -3.10
CA CYS A 37 -8.24 1.38 -3.87
C CYS A 37 -8.68 0.23 -2.97
N ILE A 38 -9.82 -0.35 -3.25
CA ILE A 38 -10.30 -1.57 -2.60
C ILE A 38 -10.12 -2.72 -3.60
N LEU A 39 -9.16 -3.61 -3.32
CA LEU A 39 -8.90 -4.79 -4.15
C LEU A 39 -9.69 -5.98 -3.60
N MET A 40 -10.61 -6.48 -4.39
CA MET A 40 -11.46 -7.62 -4.01
C MET A 40 -10.90 -8.93 -4.55
N LEU A 41 -10.55 -9.83 -3.66
CA LEU A 41 -10.10 -11.20 -3.95
C LEU A 41 -11.26 -12.19 -3.71
N ASP A 42 -11.30 -13.27 -4.45
CA ASP A 42 -12.24 -14.36 -4.25
C ASP A 42 -11.63 -15.41 -3.31
N ALA A 43 -12.23 -15.63 -2.15
CA ALA A 43 -11.74 -16.61 -1.16
C ALA A 43 -11.61 -18.03 -1.72
N THR A 44 -12.42 -18.39 -2.73
CA THR A 44 -12.41 -19.73 -3.34
C THR A 44 -11.30 -19.93 -4.37
N ARG A 45 -10.67 -18.84 -4.84
CA ARG A 45 -9.63 -18.85 -5.86
C ARG A 45 -8.27 -18.40 -5.34
N GLY A 46 -8.26 -17.63 -4.27
CA GLY A 46 -7.05 -16.99 -3.75
C GLY A 46 -6.57 -15.84 -4.64
N VAL A 47 -5.27 -15.59 -4.65
CA VAL A 47 -4.64 -14.50 -5.42
C VAL A 47 -4.33 -14.99 -6.84
N GLU A 48 -5.02 -14.45 -7.83
CA GLU A 48 -4.81 -14.74 -9.25
C GLU A 48 -3.77 -13.78 -9.88
N SER A 49 -3.25 -14.11 -11.05
CA SER A 49 -2.26 -13.27 -11.77
C SER A 49 -2.80 -11.89 -12.11
N GLN A 50 -4.10 -11.76 -12.32
CA GLN A 50 -4.76 -10.50 -12.61
C GLN A 50 -4.79 -9.58 -11.39
N ASP A 51 -4.99 -10.14 -10.20
CA ASP A 51 -4.95 -9.39 -8.94
C ASP A 51 -3.56 -8.79 -8.71
N LEU A 52 -2.50 -9.54 -9.05
CA LEU A 52 -1.13 -9.05 -9.01
C LEU A 52 -0.87 -7.89 -9.98
N ASN A 53 -1.47 -7.94 -11.18
CA ASN A 53 -1.36 -6.85 -12.15
C ASN A 53 -2.06 -5.58 -11.64
N ILE A 54 -3.26 -5.71 -11.08
CA ILE A 54 -4.00 -4.60 -10.48
C ILE A 54 -3.24 -4.03 -9.28
N PHE A 55 -2.75 -4.90 -8.40
CA PHE A 55 -1.93 -4.52 -7.26
C PHE A 55 -0.69 -3.73 -7.69
N SER A 56 0.05 -4.23 -8.69
CA SER A 56 1.22 -3.53 -9.23
C SER A 56 0.88 -2.14 -9.77
N LEU A 57 -0.29 -1.99 -10.37
CA LEU A 57 -0.77 -0.70 -10.86
C LEU A 57 -1.12 0.26 -9.71
N ILE A 58 -1.78 -0.24 -8.66
CA ILE A 58 -2.09 0.52 -7.45
C ILE A 58 -0.79 1.00 -6.79
N GLN A 59 0.19 0.11 -6.65
CA GLN A 59 1.50 0.41 -6.08
C GLN A 59 2.27 1.44 -6.93
N LYS A 60 2.31 1.26 -8.26
CA LYS A 60 2.98 2.20 -9.18
C LYS A 60 2.41 3.61 -9.09
N ASN A 61 1.10 3.72 -8.88
CA ASN A 61 0.43 5.01 -8.69
C ASN A 61 0.43 5.49 -7.24
N ALA A 62 1.14 4.80 -6.35
CA ALA A 62 1.26 5.14 -4.94
C ALA A 62 -0.10 5.39 -4.27
N LYS A 63 -1.10 4.55 -4.52
CA LYS A 63 -2.45 4.66 -3.95
C LYS A 63 -2.56 3.91 -2.63
N GLY A 64 -3.46 4.36 -1.75
CA GLY A 64 -3.84 3.57 -0.58
C GLY A 64 -4.51 2.26 -1.02
N LEU A 65 -4.33 1.20 -0.23
CA LEU A 65 -4.87 -0.11 -0.55
C LEU A 65 -5.60 -0.73 0.64
N VAL A 66 -6.77 -1.26 0.38
CA VAL A 66 -7.49 -2.19 1.26
C VAL A 66 -7.76 -3.45 0.48
N VAL A 67 -7.36 -4.61 1.01
CA VAL A 67 -7.64 -5.91 0.40
C VAL A 67 -8.86 -6.52 1.06
N VAL A 68 -9.81 -6.97 0.26
CA VAL A 68 -11.03 -7.65 0.74
C VAL A 68 -11.05 -9.07 0.19
N VAL A 69 -11.02 -10.04 1.08
CA VAL A 69 -11.23 -11.45 0.75
C VAL A 69 -12.73 -11.70 0.78
N ASN A 70 -13.36 -11.58 -0.39
CA ASN A 70 -14.80 -11.73 -0.57
C ASN A 70 -15.20 -13.21 -0.68
N LYS A 71 -16.50 -13.49 -0.56
CA LYS A 71 -17.08 -14.83 -0.52
C LYS A 71 -16.59 -15.67 0.68
N TRP A 72 -16.26 -15.00 1.77
CA TRP A 72 -15.83 -15.68 3.01
C TRP A 72 -16.92 -16.58 3.60
N ASP A 73 -18.17 -16.34 3.22
CA ASP A 73 -19.33 -17.20 3.55
C ASP A 73 -19.16 -18.62 3.03
N LEU A 74 -18.49 -18.82 1.89
CA LEU A 74 -18.27 -20.12 1.25
C LEU A 74 -17.10 -20.93 1.86
N VAL A 75 -16.27 -20.31 2.68
CA VAL A 75 -15.17 -20.99 3.38
C VAL A 75 -15.76 -21.78 4.55
N GLN A 76 -15.54 -23.10 4.55
CA GLN A 76 -16.13 -24.00 5.55
C GLN A 76 -15.54 -23.80 6.96
N ASP A 77 -14.20 -23.77 7.04
CA ASP A 77 -13.48 -23.55 8.30
C ASP A 77 -13.05 -22.07 8.41
N LYS A 78 -13.59 -21.36 9.40
CA LYS A 78 -13.36 -19.93 9.64
C LYS A 78 -12.54 -19.68 10.91
N THR A 79 -11.70 -20.64 11.28
CA THR A 79 -10.81 -20.50 12.43
C THR A 79 -9.79 -19.39 12.23
N VAL A 80 -9.28 -18.84 13.32
CA VAL A 80 -8.21 -17.84 13.31
C VAL A 80 -6.98 -18.36 12.57
N LYS A 81 -6.69 -19.66 12.67
CA LYS A 81 -5.58 -20.30 11.96
C LYS A 81 -5.75 -20.24 10.45
N VAL A 82 -6.95 -20.55 9.94
CA VAL A 82 -7.26 -20.49 8.51
C VAL A 82 -7.19 -19.05 8.00
N MET A 83 -7.77 -18.08 8.74
CA MET A 83 -7.66 -16.67 8.40
C MET A 83 -6.20 -16.23 8.28
N LYS A 84 -5.36 -16.62 9.25
CA LYS A 84 -3.93 -16.29 9.24
C LYS A 84 -3.20 -16.92 8.03
N THR A 85 -3.51 -18.17 7.70
CA THR A 85 -2.94 -18.84 6.52
C THR A 85 -3.28 -18.07 5.23
N PHE A 86 -4.53 -17.61 5.08
CA PHE A 86 -4.92 -16.78 3.95
C PHE A 86 -4.18 -15.44 3.93
N GLU A 87 -4.07 -14.78 5.08
CA GLU A 87 -3.36 -13.53 5.21
C GLU A 87 -1.89 -13.67 4.82
N ASP A 88 -1.20 -14.67 5.36
CA ASP A 88 0.22 -14.94 5.06
C ASP A 88 0.43 -15.25 3.57
N ALA A 89 -0.48 -16.01 2.95
CA ALA A 89 -0.44 -16.29 1.53
C ALA A 89 -0.61 -15.03 0.68
N ILE A 90 -1.55 -14.15 1.04
CA ILE A 90 -1.78 -12.88 0.35
C ILE A 90 -0.54 -11.97 0.49
N ARG A 91 -0.02 -11.79 1.71
CA ARG A 91 1.17 -10.97 1.97
C ARG A 91 2.40 -11.48 1.22
N SER A 92 2.61 -12.81 1.19
CA SER A 92 3.70 -13.43 0.44
C SER A 92 3.61 -13.13 -1.06
N ARG A 93 2.41 -13.13 -1.63
CA ARG A 93 2.19 -12.88 -3.07
C ARG A 93 2.37 -11.39 -3.44
N PHE A 94 2.10 -10.49 -2.51
CA PHE A 94 2.20 -9.04 -2.72
C PHE A 94 3.53 -8.45 -2.22
N ALA A 95 4.40 -9.26 -1.65
CA ALA A 95 5.72 -8.80 -1.20
C ALA A 95 6.49 -8.06 -2.32
N PRO A 96 7.28 -7.05 -2.00
CA PRO A 96 7.68 -6.61 -0.65
C PRO A 96 6.72 -5.62 0.04
N PHE A 97 5.67 -5.15 -0.64
CA PHE A 97 4.71 -4.24 -0.05
C PHE A 97 3.59 -5.05 0.63
N VAL A 98 3.56 -5.01 1.97
CA VAL A 98 2.66 -5.82 2.79
C VAL A 98 1.88 -5.01 3.82
N ASP A 99 2.10 -3.69 3.89
CA ASP A 99 1.49 -2.79 4.88
C ASP A 99 0.11 -2.30 4.41
N PHE A 100 -0.84 -3.20 4.32
CA PHE A 100 -2.23 -2.90 3.98
C PHE A 100 -3.19 -3.76 4.82
N PRO A 101 -4.37 -3.25 5.17
CA PRO A 101 -5.39 -4.03 5.86
C PRO A 101 -6.00 -5.10 4.94
N ILE A 102 -6.26 -6.27 5.53
CA ILE A 102 -6.95 -7.38 4.88
C ILE A 102 -8.24 -7.66 5.64
N ILE A 103 -9.37 -7.62 4.94
CA ILE A 103 -10.69 -7.85 5.52
C ILE A 103 -11.31 -9.09 4.89
N PHE A 104 -11.69 -10.04 5.73
CA PHE A 104 -12.43 -11.23 5.32
C PHE A 104 -13.92 -10.95 5.45
N GLY A 105 -14.63 -10.90 4.33
CA GLY A 105 -16.03 -10.51 4.29
C GLY A 105 -16.84 -11.21 3.20
N SER A 106 -18.11 -10.92 3.13
CA SER A 106 -19.00 -11.40 2.09
C SER A 106 -19.94 -10.29 1.63
N ALA A 107 -19.90 -9.97 0.35
CA ALA A 107 -20.83 -9.04 -0.26
C ALA A 107 -22.27 -9.59 -0.25
N LEU A 108 -22.42 -10.92 -0.40
CA LEU A 108 -23.72 -11.57 -0.43
C LEU A 108 -24.44 -11.48 0.92
N THR A 109 -23.73 -11.84 2.00
CA THR A 109 -24.28 -11.82 3.37
C THR A 109 -24.12 -10.47 4.07
N LYS A 110 -23.51 -9.50 3.38
CA LYS A 110 -23.18 -8.16 3.91
C LYS A 110 -22.21 -8.19 5.10
N GLN A 111 -21.49 -9.29 5.29
CA GLN A 111 -20.55 -9.45 6.41
C GLN A 111 -19.36 -8.50 6.24
N ARG A 112 -19.12 -7.65 7.24
CA ARG A 112 -17.99 -6.71 7.35
C ARG A 112 -17.87 -5.67 6.23
N ILE A 113 -18.93 -5.39 5.47
CA ILE A 113 -18.90 -4.38 4.40
C ILE A 113 -18.58 -2.99 4.95
N LEU A 114 -19.21 -2.60 6.06
CA LEU A 114 -18.95 -1.31 6.70
C LEU A 114 -17.51 -1.20 7.20
N LYS A 115 -16.94 -2.31 7.68
CA LYS A 115 -15.54 -2.37 8.10
C LYS A 115 -14.57 -2.06 6.96
N VAL A 116 -14.91 -2.44 5.72
CA VAL A 116 -14.11 -2.09 4.52
C VAL A 116 -14.03 -0.58 4.33
N LEU A 117 -15.15 0.12 4.51
CA LEU A 117 -15.20 1.58 4.38
C LEU A 117 -14.46 2.29 5.53
N GLU A 118 -14.57 1.76 6.74
CA GLU A 118 -13.83 2.26 7.91
C GLU A 118 -12.31 2.13 7.68
N GLU A 119 -11.83 0.97 7.23
CA GLU A 119 -10.42 0.76 6.94
C GLU A 119 -9.94 1.62 5.76
N ALA A 120 -10.76 1.78 4.72
CA ALA A 120 -10.43 2.69 3.62
C ALA A 120 -10.28 4.14 4.10
N ARG A 121 -11.09 4.57 5.07
CA ARG A 121 -10.94 5.88 5.70
C ARG A 121 -9.65 5.97 6.50
N ILE A 122 -9.32 4.96 7.30
CA ILE A 122 -8.08 4.93 8.08
C ILE A 122 -6.86 5.02 7.16
N VAL A 123 -6.85 4.24 6.08
CA VAL A 123 -5.79 4.29 5.06
C VAL A 123 -5.69 5.69 4.45
N TYR A 124 -6.82 6.32 4.12
CA TYR A 124 -6.83 7.69 3.61
C TYR A 124 -6.27 8.69 4.63
N ASP A 125 -6.75 8.64 5.88
CA ASP A 125 -6.32 9.55 6.94
C ASP A 125 -4.80 9.39 7.22
N ASN A 126 -4.28 8.15 7.23
CA ASN A 126 -2.85 7.87 7.37
C ASN A 126 -2.03 8.51 6.23
N ARG A 127 -2.52 8.45 5.00
CA ARG A 127 -1.87 9.08 3.83
C ARG A 127 -1.89 10.61 3.91
N MET A 128 -2.89 11.19 4.55
CA MET A 128 -2.99 12.63 4.75
C MET A 128 -2.28 13.13 6.00
N THR A 129 -1.66 12.20 6.76
CA THR A 129 -0.97 12.54 8.01
C THR A 129 0.18 13.52 7.77
N ARG A 130 0.18 14.59 8.54
CA ARG A 130 1.24 15.60 8.57
C ARG A 130 2.01 15.49 9.88
N ILE A 131 3.31 15.26 9.77
CA ILE A 131 4.19 15.13 10.91
C ILE A 131 4.97 16.42 11.05
N PRO A 132 4.88 17.12 12.19
CA PRO A 132 5.65 18.34 12.42
C PRO A 132 7.15 18.08 12.26
N THR A 133 7.85 18.99 11.61
CA THR A 133 9.28 18.88 11.34
C THR A 133 10.12 18.69 12.61
N ALA A 134 9.75 19.38 13.69
CA ALA A 134 10.42 19.22 14.99
C ALA A 134 10.35 17.76 15.46
N ARG A 135 9.14 17.16 15.44
CA ARG A 135 8.92 15.77 15.84
C ARG A 135 9.65 14.77 14.92
N LEU A 136 9.68 15.04 13.60
CA LEU A 136 10.44 14.22 12.66
C LEU A 136 11.93 14.15 13.04
N ASN A 137 12.51 15.31 13.34
CA ASN A 137 13.94 15.38 13.67
C ASN A 137 14.23 14.83 15.07
N GLU A 138 13.39 15.13 16.06
CA GLU A 138 13.52 14.61 17.41
C GLU A 138 13.52 13.08 17.48
N GLU A 139 12.69 12.44 16.65
CA GLU A 139 12.52 11.00 16.69
C GLU A 139 13.41 10.24 15.71
N MET A 140 13.71 10.81 14.54
CA MET A 140 14.49 10.12 13.51
C MET A 140 16.00 10.38 13.56
N LEU A 141 16.44 11.56 13.99
CA LEU A 141 17.88 11.85 14.04
C LEU A 141 18.63 10.96 15.04
N PRO A 142 18.13 10.70 16.27
CA PRO A 142 18.78 9.75 17.17
C PRO A 142 18.85 8.33 16.60
N LEU A 143 17.83 7.88 15.90
CA LEU A 143 17.81 6.58 15.23
C LEU A 143 18.86 6.52 14.11
N ILE A 144 18.99 7.58 13.33
CA ILE A 144 19.98 7.70 12.26
C ILE A 144 21.41 7.76 12.84
N GLU A 145 21.60 8.40 13.99
CA GLU A 145 22.89 8.44 14.68
C GLU A 145 23.27 7.06 15.23
N ALA A 146 22.30 6.29 15.73
CA ALA A 146 22.53 4.92 16.19
C ALA A 146 22.82 3.95 15.03
N TYR A 147 22.19 4.19 13.87
CA TYR A 147 22.32 3.36 12.67
C TYR A 147 22.67 4.24 11.45
N PRO A 148 23.88 4.79 11.35
CA PRO A 148 24.24 5.71 10.29
C PRO A 148 24.31 5.04 8.91
N PRO A 149 24.16 5.82 7.83
CA PRO A 149 24.37 5.30 6.48
C PRO A 149 25.77 4.70 6.34
N PRO A 150 25.91 3.53 5.70
CA PRO A 150 27.23 2.94 5.48
C PRO A 150 28.15 3.88 4.72
N ALA A 151 29.40 4.01 5.19
CA ALA A 151 30.40 4.79 4.51
C ALA A 151 30.63 4.27 3.08
N THR A 152 30.75 5.17 2.13
CA THR A 152 30.98 4.82 0.73
C THR A 152 32.28 5.45 0.26
N LYS A 153 33.23 4.64 -0.23
CA LYS A 153 34.56 5.09 -0.67
C LYS A 153 35.30 5.92 0.41
N GLY A 154 35.23 5.48 1.67
CA GLY A 154 35.87 6.18 2.80
C GLY A 154 35.20 7.49 3.23
N LYS A 155 34.06 7.84 2.62
CA LYS A 155 33.29 9.05 2.96
C LYS A 155 32.16 8.74 3.92
N TYR A 156 32.09 9.47 5.03
CA TYR A 156 31.01 9.37 6.01
C TYR A 156 29.82 10.24 5.58
N ILE A 157 28.64 9.64 5.59
CA ILE A 157 27.40 10.31 5.24
C ILE A 157 26.71 10.73 6.53
N LYS A 158 26.39 12.01 6.65
CA LYS A 158 25.65 12.56 7.79
C LYS A 158 24.36 13.18 7.31
N ILE A 159 23.23 12.66 7.81
CA ILE A 159 21.91 13.26 7.64
C ILE A 159 21.75 14.27 8.78
N LYS A 160 21.38 15.50 8.43
CA LYS A 160 21.35 16.61 9.38
C LYS A 160 19.93 17.09 9.71
N TYR A 161 18.98 16.84 8.80
CA TYR A 161 17.67 17.40 8.90
C TYR A 161 16.67 16.61 8.04
N ILE A 162 15.41 16.54 8.50
CA ILE A 162 14.33 15.87 7.80
C ILE A 162 13.12 16.77 7.81
N THR A 163 12.43 16.86 6.68
CA THR A 163 11.14 17.55 6.58
C THR A 163 10.18 16.82 5.70
N GLN A 164 8.88 16.98 5.94
CA GLN A 164 7.84 16.48 5.06
C GLN A 164 7.49 17.55 4.02
N LEU A 165 7.39 17.14 2.75
CA LEU A 165 6.97 18.04 1.68
C LEU A 165 5.50 18.41 1.86
N PRO A 166 5.15 19.70 1.75
CA PRO A 166 3.76 20.13 1.76
C PRO A 166 3.05 19.72 0.43
N ASN A 167 1.73 19.61 0.49
CA ASN A 167 0.86 19.45 -0.69
C ASN A 167 1.17 18.26 -1.62
N THR A 168 1.70 17.18 -1.07
CA THR A 168 1.89 15.93 -1.79
C THR A 168 0.72 14.98 -1.53
N GLN A 169 0.30 14.24 -2.57
CA GLN A 169 -0.77 13.22 -2.44
C GLN A 169 -0.37 12.01 -1.59
N VAL A 170 0.94 11.82 -1.41
CA VAL A 170 1.53 10.76 -0.60
C VAL A 170 2.49 11.42 0.38
N PRO A 171 2.57 10.98 1.65
CA PRO A 171 3.57 11.48 2.58
C PRO A 171 4.97 11.37 1.98
N SER A 172 5.57 12.49 1.66
CA SER A 172 6.90 12.55 1.02
C SER A 172 7.85 13.28 1.94
N PHE A 173 9.02 12.69 2.19
CA PHE A 173 9.99 13.20 3.15
C PHE A 173 11.32 13.50 2.46
N VAL A 174 11.89 14.66 2.79
CA VAL A 174 13.21 15.07 2.30
C VAL A 174 14.22 14.97 3.43
N TYR A 175 15.29 14.24 3.17
CA TYR A 175 16.43 14.08 4.07
C TYR A 175 17.60 14.90 3.57
N PHE A 176 18.06 15.84 4.37
CA PHE A 176 19.20 16.69 4.05
C PHE A 176 20.49 16.05 4.55
N ALA A 177 21.35 15.65 3.62
CA ALA A 177 22.62 15.00 3.91
C ALA A 177 23.80 15.77 3.28
N ASN A 178 25.00 15.61 3.84
CA ASN A 178 26.21 16.20 3.28
C ASN A 178 26.61 15.58 1.91
N LEU A 179 26.29 14.30 1.70
CA LEU A 179 26.66 13.51 0.51
C LEU A 179 25.46 12.63 0.06
N PRO A 180 24.34 13.23 -0.38
CA PRO A 180 23.11 12.49 -0.65
C PRO A 180 23.27 11.44 -1.78
N GLN A 181 24.15 11.67 -2.75
CA GLN A 181 24.41 10.77 -3.86
C GLN A 181 25.05 9.43 -3.45
N TYR A 182 25.58 9.32 -2.23
CA TYR A 182 26.18 8.09 -1.70
C TYR A 182 25.22 7.32 -0.79
N VAL A 183 24.04 7.84 -0.49
CA VAL A 183 23.00 7.10 0.26
C VAL A 183 22.42 6.01 -0.63
N LYS A 184 22.74 4.74 -0.29
CA LYS A 184 22.32 3.58 -1.09
C LYS A 184 20.84 3.23 -0.84
N GLU A 185 20.20 2.61 -1.83
CA GLU A 185 18.80 2.19 -1.78
C GLU A 185 18.44 1.31 -0.56
N PRO A 186 19.26 0.34 -0.12
CA PRO A 186 18.93 -0.43 1.10
C PRO A 186 18.77 0.44 2.34
N TYR A 187 19.56 1.51 2.46
CA TYR A 187 19.45 2.42 3.59
C TYR A 187 18.20 3.33 3.49
N LYS A 188 17.85 3.77 2.28
CA LYS A 188 16.62 4.52 2.05
C LYS A 188 15.39 3.68 2.45
N ARG A 189 15.37 2.40 2.07
CA ARG A 189 14.31 1.45 2.48
C ARG A 189 14.27 1.24 4.00
N PHE A 190 15.42 1.17 4.65
CA PHE A 190 15.49 1.10 6.11
C PHE A 190 14.82 2.32 6.74
N LEU A 191 15.14 3.53 6.27
CA LEU A 191 14.52 4.77 6.76
C LEU A 191 13.01 4.78 6.50
N GLU A 192 12.58 4.39 5.31
CA GLU A 192 11.16 4.28 4.96
C GLU A 192 10.43 3.32 5.89
N ASN A 193 10.96 2.12 6.11
CA ASN A 193 10.37 1.14 7.01
C ASN A 193 10.26 1.69 8.44
N LYS A 194 11.28 2.39 8.93
CA LYS A 194 11.24 3.01 10.26
C LYS A 194 10.22 4.13 10.36
N MET A 195 10.03 4.91 9.29
CA MET A 195 8.98 5.91 9.21
C MET A 195 7.58 5.27 9.24
N ARG A 196 7.37 4.20 8.45
CA ARG A 196 6.11 3.45 8.42
C ARG A 196 5.77 2.86 9.79
N GLU A 197 6.74 2.20 10.40
CA GLU A 197 6.59 1.59 11.74
C GLU A 197 6.22 2.64 12.80
N LYS A 198 6.87 3.81 12.76
CA LYS A 198 6.74 4.83 13.82
C LYS A 198 5.45 5.64 13.72
N TRP A 199 5.00 5.95 12.52
CA TRP A 199 3.82 6.79 12.25
C TRP A 199 2.68 6.06 11.56
N ASN A 200 2.76 4.73 11.50
CA ASN A 200 1.72 3.89 10.88
C ASN A 200 1.34 4.37 9.46
N LEU A 201 2.35 4.71 8.65
CA LEU A 201 2.15 5.18 7.29
C LEU A 201 1.88 3.99 6.36
N THR A 202 0.62 3.78 6.01
CA THR A 202 0.13 2.68 5.15
C THR A 202 -0.12 3.16 3.73
#